data_b6c68d5c838657ae0995c47600a3d4a7
#
_entry.id   b6c68d5c838657ae0995c47600a3d4a7
#
_cell.length_a   1.000
_cell.length_b   1.000
_cell.length_c   1.000
_cell.angle_alpha   90.00
_cell.angle_beta   90.00
_cell.angle_gamma   90.00
#
_symmetry.space_group_name_H-M   'P 1'
#
loop_
_entity.id
_entity.type
_entity.pdbx_description
1 polymer ?
#
loop_
_entity_poly.entity_id
_entity_poly.type
_entity_poly.pdbx_seq_one_letter_code
_entity_poly.pdbx_strand_id
1 'polypeptide(L)'
;MAIITHVKISFSNYFIIMNELNKHFQPKNFSDKVALSFTKFLRLLADTFFKKRYGHRAVVLETVAAVPGMVAGMLLHLKSLRKIEDDKGWIKTLLDEAENERMHLMTFIHVAKPTLIERIIIMIAQFIFIITYAIIFIASQRTAHRIVGYFEEEAVRSYTEYLN
;
A
#
# COMPACT_ATOMS: atom_id res chain seq x y z
N MET A 1 -15.50 21.31 22.89
CA MET A 1 -16.62 20.37 23.07
C MET A 1 -17.11 20.00 21.68
N ALA A 2 -16.55 18.94 21.10
CA ALA A 2 -16.84 18.53 19.73
C ALA A 2 -18.04 17.57 19.74
N ILE A 3 -19.07 17.94 19.00
CA ILE A 3 -20.30 17.15 18.82
C ILE A 3 -19.93 15.98 17.90
N ILE A 4 -19.75 14.80 18.46
CA ILE A 4 -19.69 13.54 17.71
C ILE A 4 -21.13 13.24 17.30
N THR A 5 -21.51 13.66 16.11
CA THR A 5 -22.75 13.23 15.45
C THR A 5 -22.61 11.74 15.14
N HIS A 6 -23.27 10.89 15.93
CA HIS A 6 -23.46 9.49 15.60
C HIS A 6 -24.31 9.38 14.32
N VAL A 7 -23.65 9.26 13.18
CA VAL A 7 -24.32 8.86 11.95
C VAL A 7 -24.75 7.40 12.13
N LYS A 8 -26.04 7.17 12.43
CA LYS A 8 -26.65 5.84 12.36
C LYS A 8 -26.68 5.42 10.89
N ILE A 9 -25.66 4.73 10.44
CA ILE A 9 -25.67 4.09 9.11
C ILE A 9 -26.69 2.94 9.21
N SER A 10 -27.73 2.98 8.37
CA SER A 10 -28.69 1.87 8.25
C SER A 10 -27.93 0.59 7.88
N PHE A 11 -28.34 -0.56 8.41
CA PHE A 11 -27.74 -1.88 8.10
C PHE A 11 -27.65 -2.14 6.59
N SER A 12 -28.65 -1.69 5.83
CA SER A 12 -28.63 -1.75 4.35
C SER A 12 -27.52 -0.90 3.74
N ASN A 13 -27.31 0.32 4.24
CA ASN A 13 -26.23 1.21 3.76
C ASN A 13 -24.86 0.67 4.15
N TYR A 14 -24.71 0.08 5.32
CA TYR A 14 -23.49 -0.59 5.73
C TYR A 14 -23.13 -1.74 4.77
N PHE A 15 -24.10 -2.60 4.43
CA PHE A 15 -23.89 -3.71 3.52
C PHE A 15 -23.52 -3.26 2.08
N ILE A 16 -24.12 -2.17 1.60
CA ILE A 16 -23.80 -1.57 0.30
C ILE A 16 -22.37 -1.01 0.31
N ILE A 17 -22.00 -0.27 1.36
CA ILE A 17 -20.65 0.29 1.50
C ILE A 17 -19.60 -0.84 1.54
N MET A 18 -19.84 -1.90 2.31
CA MET A 18 -18.94 -3.04 2.41
C MET A 18 -18.76 -3.77 1.06
N ASN A 19 -19.84 -3.90 0.27
CA ASN A 19 -19.75 -4.48 -1.07
C ASN A 19 -18.96 -3.59 -2.05
N GLU A 20 -19.08 -2.26 -1.94
CA GLU A 20 -18.31 -1.33 -2.77
C GLU A 20 -16.83 -1.35 -2.38
N LEU A 21 -16.50 -1.39 -1.09
CA LEU A 21 -15.12 -1.45 -0.59
C LEU A 21 -14.37 -2.73 -1.01
N ASN A 22 -15.10 -3.81 -1.29
CA ASN A 22 -14.52 -5.09 -1.75
C ASN A 22 -14.31 -5.17 -3.28
N LYS A 23 -14.69 -4.14 -4.03
CA LYS A 23 -14.54 -4.14 -5.49
C LYS A 23 -13.18 -3.61 -5.90
N HIS A 24 -12.43 -4.41 -6.66
CA HIS A 24 -11.25 -3.94 -7.38
C HIS A 24 -11.64 -3.11 -8.60
N PHE A 25 -10.85 -2.08 -8.87
CA PHE A 25 -10.92 -1.38 -10.15
C PHE A 25 -10.75 -2.39 -11.30
N GLN A 26 -11.70 -2.38 -12.23
CA GLN A 26 -11.66 -3.29 -13.38
C GLN A 26 -10.52 -2.89 -14.34
N PRO A 27 -9.59 -3.80 -14.65
CA PRO A 27 -8.45 -3.48 -15.50
C PRO A 27 -8.92 -3.18 -16.93
N LYS A 28 -8.63 -1.97 -17.42
CA LYS A 28 -9.05 -1.49 -18.74
C LYS A 28 -8.01 -1.75 -19.84
N ASN A 29 -6.75 -1.93 -19.47
CA ASN A 29 -5.65 -2.06 -20.40
C ASN A 29 -4.59 -3.05 -19.89
N PHE A 30 -3.56 -3.31 -20.70
CA PHE A 30 -2.49 -4.25 -20.36
C PHE A 30 -1.74 -3.85 -19.08
N SER A 31 -1.44 -2.57 -18.91
CA SER A 31 -0.78 -2.03 -17.70
C SER A 31 -1.59 -2.36 -16.43
N ASP A 32 -2.92 -2.16 -16.47
CA ASP A 32 -3.80 -2.46 -15.34
C ASP A 32 -3.82 -3.96 -15.02
N LYS A 33 -3.82 -4.82 -16.07
CA LYS A 33 -3.79 -6.29 -15.91
C LYS A 33 -2.50 -6.75 -15.26
N VAL A 34 -1.35 -6.20 -15.69
CA VAL A 34 -0.04 -6.49 -15.10
C VAL A 34 -0.01 -6.07 -13.64
N ALA A 35 -0.45 -4.84 -13.35
CA ALA A 35 -0.50 -4.32 -11.98
C ALA A 35 -1.39 -5.18 -11.06
N LEU A 36 -2.59 -5.53 -11.50
CA LEU A 36 -3.50 -6.38 -10.73
C LEU A 36 -2.92 -7.80 -10.50
N SER A 37 -2.31 -8.39 -11.52
CA SER A 37 -1.69 -9.72 -11.40
C SER A 37 -0.53 -9.70 -10.41
N PHE A 38 0.30 -8.66 -10.45
CA PHE A 38 1.41 -8.46 -9.52
C PHE A 38 0.91 -8.30 -8.08
N THR A 39 -0.10 -7.46 -7.86
CA THR A 39 -0.71 -7.26 -6.53
C THR A 39 -1.30 -8.56 -5.98
N LYS A 40 -2.06 -9.31 -6.80
CA LYS A 40 -2.61 -10.61 -6.41
C LYS A 40 -1.54 -11.64 -6.07
N PHE A 41 -0.43 -11.64 -6.80
CA PHE A 41 0.71 -12.52 -6.51
C PHE A 41 1.33 -12.19 -5.14
N LEU A 42 1.57 -10.90 -4.86
CA LEU A 42 2.10 -10.48 -3.56
C LEU A 42 1.13 -10.80 -2.42
N ARG A 43 -0.17 -10.61 -2.64
CA ARG A 43 -1.20 -11.01 -1.68
C ARG A 43 -1.16 -12.52 -1.40
N LEU A 44 -1.08 -13.35 -2.44
CA LEU A 44 -0.99 -14.80 -2.28
C LEU A 44 0.22 -15.20 -1.43
N LEU A 45 1.38 -14.56 -1.64
CA LEU A 45 2.56 -14.79 -0.81
C LEU A 45 2.31 -14.41 0.64
N ALA A 46 1.74 -13.22 0.89
CA ALA A 46 1.42 -12.76 2.24
C ALA A 46 0.40 -13.67 2.94
N ASP A 47 -0.66 -14.08 2.25
CA ASP A 47 -1.69 -14.98 2.78
C ASP A 47 -1.11 -16.38 3.10
N THR A 48 -0.22 -16.89 2.25
CA THR A 48 0.43 -18.19 2.45
C THR A 48 1.37 -18.17 3.65
N PHE A 49 2.15 -17.09 3.81
CA PHE A 49 3.16 -17.00 4.86
C PHE A 49 2.55 -16.63 6.22
N PHE A 50 1.64 -15.67 6.28
CA PHE A 50 1.11 -15.15 7.54
C PHE A 50 -0.22 -15.79 7.97
N LYS A 51 -0.95 -16.42 7.05
CA LYS A 51 -2.27 -17.04 7.31
C LYS A 51 -3.18 -16.11 8.13
N LYS A 52 -3.62 -16.54 9.32
CA LYS A 52 -4.48 -15.79 10.24
C LYS A 52 -3.73 -14.84 11.19
N ARG A 53 -2.43 -14.61 11.00
CA ARG A 53 -1.62 -13.71 11.84
C ARG A 53 -1.73 -12.27 11.32
N TYR A 54 -2.91 -11.70 11.40
CA TYR A 54 -3.25 -10.41 10.80
C TYR A 54 -2.31 -9.26 11.21
N GLY A 55 -1.95 -9.13 12.51
CA GLY A 55 -1.04 -8.09 12.97
C GLY A 55 0.36 -8.17 12.36
N HIS A 56 0.94 -9.37 12.26
CA HIS A 56 2.25 -9.60 11.62
C HIS A 56 2.17 -9.37 10.11
N ARG A 57 1.07 -9.75 9.48
CA ARG A 57 0.79 -9.46 8.07
C ARG A 57 0.72 -7.95 7.83
N ALA A 58 0.03 -7.19 8.71
CA ALA A 58 -0.05 -5.74 8.62
C ALA A 58 1.35 -5.09 8.68
N VAL A 59 2.25 -5.54 9.57
CA VAL A 59 3.64 -5.03 9.62
C VAL A 59 4.34 -5.17 8.27
N VAL A 60 4.15 -6.29 7.56
CA VAL A 60 4.75 -6.48 6.21
C VAL A 60 4.08 -5.57 5.18
N LEU A 61 2.76 -5.50 5.18
CA LEU A 61 2.01 -4.70 4.22
C LEU A 61 2.38 -3.22 4.33
N GLU A 62 2.40 -2.66 5.53
CA GLU A 62 2.77 -1.25 5.75
C GLU A 62 4.25 -0.98 5.39
N THR A 63 5.15 -1.94 5.69
CA THR A 63 6.55 -1.83 5.29
C THR A 63 6.71 -1.76 3.78
N VAL A 64 5.91 -2.52 3.03
CA VAL A 64 5.90 -2.53 1.56
C VAL A 64 5.14 -1.32 1.01
N ALA A 65 4.04 -0.91 1.66
CA ALA A 65 3.22 0.23 1.23
C ALA A 65 3.97 1.57 1.25
N ALA A 66 4.91 1.77 2.19
CA ALA A 66 5.75 2.97 2.23
C ALA A 66 6.76 3.07 1.07
N VAL A 67 7.10 1.95 0.42
CA VAL A 67 8.14 1.92 -0.64
C VAL A 67 7.77 2.73 -1.89
N PRO A 68 6.55 2.65 -2.45
CA PRO A 68 6.16 3.39 -3.64
C PRO A 68 6.37 4.90 -3.52
N GLY A 69 5.91 5.50 -2.43
CA GLY A 69 6.06 6.92 -2.17
C GLY A 69 7.54 7.35 -2.08
N MET A 70 8.36 6.58 -1.34
CA MET A 70 9.80 6.84 -1.21
C MET A 70 10.55 6.71 -2.54
N VAL A 71 10.33 5.63 -3.27
CA VAL A 71 11.02 5.36 -4.54
C VAL A 71 10.61 6.36 -5.62
N ALA A 72 9.31 6.60 -5.77
CA ALA A 72 8.80 7.55 -6.74
C ALA A 72 9.24 8.98 -6.41
N GLY A 73 9.17 9.39 -5.14
CA GLY A 73 9.65 10.69 -4.67
C GLY A 73 11.12 10.90 -4.96
N MET A 74 11.98 9.92 -4.64
CA MET A 74 13.41 9.97 -4.93
C MET A 74 13.68 10.08 -6.44
N LEU A 75 13.06 9.24 -7.26
CA LEU A 75 13.30 9.22 -8.70
C LEU A 75 12.80 10.51 -9.38
N LEU A 76 11.66 11.05 -8.95
CA LEU A 76 11.16 12.35 -9.42
C LEU A 76 12.05 13.49 -8.97
N HIS A 77 12.55 13.47 -7.74
CA HIS A 77 13.49 14.48 -7.24
C HIS A 77 14.77 14.51 -8.08
N LEU A 78 15.37 13.35 -8.34
CA LEU A 78 16.56 13.26 -9.20
C LEU A 78 16.28 13.70 -10.65
N LYS A 79 15.07 13.42 -11.17
CA LYS A 79 14.64 13.88 -12.49
C LYS A 79 14.50 15.41 -12.53
N SER A 80 13.84 16.00 -11.53
CA SER A 80 13.64 17.44 -11.42
C SER A 80 14.97 18.19 -11.37
N LEU A 81 15.93 17.72 -10.55
CA LEU A 81 17.26 18.30 -10.48
C LEU A 81 18.02 18.25 -11.80
N ARG A 82 18.01 17.09 -12.50
CA ARG A 82 18.73 16.93 -13.77
C ARG A 82 18.15 17.77 -14.90
N LYS A 83 16.83 17.98 -14.88
CA LYS A 83 16.15 18.71 -15.96
C LYS A 83 15.87 20.17 -15.62
N ILE A 84 16.09 20.57 -14.36
CA ILE A 84 15.75 21.89 -13.85
C ILE A 84 14.25 22.17 -14.11
N GLU A 85 13.40 21.16 -13.82
CA GLU A 85 11.95 21.20 -13.99
C GLU A 85 11.26 21.24 -12.64
N ASP A 86 10.17 22.03 -12.55
CA ASP A 86 9.28 22.05 -11.39
C ASP A 86 8.49 20.73 -11.30
N ASP A 87 8.46 20.13 -10.11
CA ASP A 87 7.76 18.88 -9.82
C ASP A 87 6.25 19.07 -9.54
N LYS A 88 5.78 20.31 -9.51
CA LYS A 88 4.38 20.68 -9.24
C LYS A 88 3.82 20.12 -7.93
N GLY A 89 4.66 19.93 -6.94
CA GLY A 89 4.31 19.41 -5.62
C GLY A 89 4.21 17.90 -5.52
N TRP A 90 4.47 17.15 -6.59
CA TRP A 90 4.38 15.70 -6.59
C TRP A 90 5.37 15.03 -5.63
N ILE A 91 6.60 15.54 -5.52
CA ILE A 91 7.61 14.99 -4.61
C ILE A 91 7.09 15.04 -3.17
N LYS A 92 6.58 16.21 -2.76
CA LYS A 92 6.01 16.38 -1.42
C LYS A 92 4.87 15.40 -1.17
N THR A 93 3.91 15.32 -2.08
CA THR A 93 2.75 14.41 -1.96
C THR A 93 3.18 12.97 -1.76
N LEU A 94 4.15 12.48 -2.55
CA LEU A 94 4.65 11.10 -2.45
C LEU A 94 5.39 10.83 -1.14
N LEU A 95 6.14 11.82 -0.62
CA LEU A 95 6.83 11.68 0.66
C LEU A 95 5.86 11.75 1.84
N ASP A 96 4.83 12.61 1.77
CA ASP A 96 3.77 12.68 2.80
C ASP A 96 3.01 11.33 2.88
N GLU A 97 2.73 10.68 1.73
CA GLU A 97 2.12 9.36 1.68
C GLU A 97 3.02 8.28 2.30
N ALA A 98 4.31 8.26 1.93
CA ALA A 98 5.27 7.33 2.52
C ALA A 98 5.41 7.51 4.04
N GLU A 99 5.35 8.75 4.54
CA GLU A 99 5.37 9.04 5.98
C GLU A 99 4.09 8.57 6.67
N ASN A 100 2.94 8.70 6.03
CA ASN A 100 1.67 8.17 6.52
C ASN A 100 1.74 6.65 6.70
N GLU A 101 2.24 5.91 5.70
CA GLU A 101 2.44 4.46 5.79
C GLU A 101 3.44 4.08 6.89
N ARG A 102 4.49 4.89 7.07
CA ARG A 102 5.43 4.69 8.18
C ARG A 102 4.76 4.83 9.55
N MET A 103 3.81 5.76 9.71
CA MET A 103 3.05 5.92 10.95
C MET A 103 2.15 4.72 11.24
N HIS A 104 1.48 4.18 10.21
CA HIS A 104 0.72 2.93 10.31
C HIS A 104 1.65 1.78 10.74
N LEU A 105 2.81 1.64 10.10
CA LEU A 105 3.82 0.64 10.45
C LEU A 105 4.24 0.73 11.92
N MET A 106 4.51 1.92 12.45
CA MET A 106 4.87 2.10 13.86
C MET A 106 3.78 1.58 14.79
N THR A 107 2.52 1.84 14.46
CA THR A 107 1.36 1.34 15.21
C THR A 107 1.34 -0.19 15.22
N PHE A 108 1.46 -0.82 14.06
CA PHE A 108 1.43 -2.29 13.96
C PHE A 108 2.66 -2.97 14.59
N ILE A 109 3.84 -2.37 14.53
CA ILE A 109 5.03 -2.87 15.25
C ILE A 109 4.77 -2.88 16.76
N HIS A 110 4.13 -1.84 17.29
CA HIS A 110 3.82 -1.76 18.71
C HIS A 110 2.81 -2.85 19.14
N VAL A 111 1.82 -3.12 18.32
CA VAL A 111 0.78 -4.12 18.59
C VAL A 111 1.28 -5.56 18.37
N ALA A 112 1.87 -5.85 17.21
CA ALA A 112 2.25 -7.19 16.80
C ALA A 112 3.56 -7.68 17.44
N LYS A 113 4.47 -6.77 17.82
CA LYS A 113 5.79 -7.08 18.40
C LYS A 113 6.55 -8.16 17.61
N PRO A 114 6.87 -7.91 16.33
CA PRO A 114 7.48 -8.91 15.46
C PRO A 114 8.81 -9.42 16.03
N THR A 115 9.03 -10.74 15.91
CA THR A 115 10.27 -11.41 16.31
C THR A 115 11.45 -10.99 15.45
N LEU A 116 12.68 -11.26 15.91
CA LEU A 116 13.89 -10.96 15.13
C LEU A 116 13.88 -11.63 13.74
N ILE A 117 13.45 -12.87 13.66
CA ILE A 117 13.37 -13.63 12.39
C ILE A 117 12.38 -12.97 11.43
N GLU A 118 11.20 -12.60 11.92
CA GLU A 118 10.20 -11.89 11.13
C GLU A 118 10.74 -10.53 10.63
N ARG A 119 11.45 -9.78 11.45
CA ARG A 119 12.08 -8.51 11.05
C ARG A 119 13.09 -8.72 9.92
N ILE A 120 13.93 -9.76 9.99
CA ILE A 120 14.90 -10.08 8.92
C ILE A 120 14.17 -10.42 7.62
N ILE A 121 13.14 -11.26 7.68
CA ILE A 121 12.35 -11.63 6.49
C ILE A 121 11.68 -10.40 5.88
N ILE A 122 11.09 -9.52 6.71
CA ILE A 122 10.47 -8.26 6.27
C ILE A 122 11.48 -7.36 5.59
N MET A 123 12.68 -7.19 6.18
CA MET A 123 13.75 -6.37 5.57
C MET A 123 14.18 -6.90 4.20
N ILE A 124 14.31 -8.23 4.05
CA ILE A 124 14.64 -8.85 2.76
C ILE A 124 13.52 -8.61 1.75
N ALA A 125 12.26 -8.84 2.14
CA ALA A 125 11.10 -8.59 1.29
C ALA A 125 11.02 -7.12 0.84
N GLN A 126 11.23 -6.18 1.77
CA GLN A 126 11.26 -4.74 1.49
C GLN A 126 12.37 -4.40 0.48
N PHE A 127 13.58 -4.92 0.68
CA PHE A 127 14.71 -4.65 -0.23
C PHE A 127 14.42 -5.15 -1.66
N ILE A 128 13.90 -6.37 -1.78
CA ILE A 128 13.49 -6.93 -3.08
C ILE A 128 12.41 -6.06 -3.71
N PHE A 129 11.43 -5.61 -2.91
CA PHE A 129 10.35 -4.79 -3.41
C PHE A 129 10.81 -3.40 -3.85
N ILE A 130 11.74 -2.77 -3.13
CA ILE A 130 12.35 -1.47 -3.52
C ILE A 130 12.94 -1.58 -4.94
N ILE A 131 13.76 -2.61 -5.19
CA ILE A 131 14.38 -2.80 -6.50
C ILE A 131 13.33 -3.07 -7.58
N THR A 132 12.41 -3.97 -7.30
CA THR A 132 11.36 -4.34 -8.25
C THR A 132 10.47 -3.14 -8.60
N TYR A 133 10.04 -2.39 -7.60
CA TYR A 133 9.21 -1.21 -7.81
C TYR A 133 9.95 -0.10 -8.56
N ALA A 134 11.23 0.12 -8.25
CA ALA A 134 12.06 1.09 -8.98
C ALA A 134 12.16 0.73 -10.47
N ILE A 135 12.39 -0.54 -10.80
CA ILE A 135 12.41 -1.02 -12.19
C ILE A 135 11.06 -0.78 -12.87
N ILE A 136 9.96 -1.14 -12.22
CA ILE A 136 8.61 -0.93 -12.76
C ILE A 136 8.33 0.57 -12.97
N PHE A 137 8.70 1.41 -12.01
CA PHE A 137 8.48 2.86 -12.09
C PHE A 137 9.26 3.50 -13.24
N ILE A 138 10.53 3.09 -13.45
CA ILE A 138 11.36 3.55 -14.57
C ILE A 138 10.78 3.07 -15.91
N ALA A 139 10.34 1.82 -15.99
CA ALA A 139 9.77 1.23 -17.19
C ALA A 139 8.39 1.81 -17.54
N SER A 140 7.53 2.02 -16.53
CA SER A 140 6.16 2.51 -16.72
C SER A 140 5.60 3.12 -15.43
N GLN A 141 5.67 4.44 -15.29
CA GLN A 141 5.07 5.18 -14.18
C GLN A 141 3.58 4.85 -14.04
N ARG A 142 2.86 4.70 -15.17
CA ARG A 142 1.43 4.34 -15.17
C ARG A 142 1.18 3.00 -14.49
N THR A 143 1.99 1.97 -14.79
CA THR A 143 1.87 0.66 -14.16
C THR A 143 2.20 0.74 -12.66
N ALA A 144 3.25 1.47 -12.30
CA ALA A 144 3.66 1.67 -10.92
C ALA A 144 2.55 2.34 -10.08
N HIS A 145 1.97 3.44 -10.56
CA HIS A 145 0.84 4.08 -9.87
C HIS A 145 -0.40 3.19 -9.79
N ARG A 146 -0.66 2.36 -10.81
CA ARG A 146 -1.78 1.42 -10.77
C ARG A 146 -1.56 0.30 -9.73
N ILE A 147 -0.32 -0.14 -9.52
CA ILE A 147 0.02 -1.08 -8.45
C ILE A 147 -0.32 -0.49 -7.09
N VAL A 148 0.04 0.76 -6.83
CA VAL A 148 -0.31 1.45 -5.57
C VAL A 148 -1.82 1.46 -5.38
N GLY A 149 -2.59 1.87 -6.38
CA GLY A 149 -4.06 1.86 -6.28
C GLY A 149 -4.63 0.48 -5.93
N TYR A 150 -4.10 -0.60 -6.50
CA TYR A 150 -4.52 -1.96 -6.14
C TYR A 150 -4.05 -2.38 -4.75
N PHE A 151 -2.91 -1.88 -4.26
CA PHE A 151 -2.47 -2.12 -2.89
C PHE A 151 -3.44 -1.51 -1.88
N GLU A 152 -3.88 -0.29 -2.11
CA GLU A 152 -4.87 0.37 -1.26
C GLU A 152 -6.20 -0.40 -1.21
N GLU A 153 -6.68 -0.88 -2.37
CA GLU A 153 -7.88 -1.71 -2.43
C GLU A 153 -7.71 -3.02 -1.63
N GLU A 154 -6.55 -3.67 -1.71
CA GLU A 154 -6.25 -4.88 -0.93
C GLU A 154 -6.03 -4.58 0.56
N ALA A 155 -5.50 -3.42 0.92
CA ALA A 155 -5.36 -2.98 2.30
C ALA A 155 -6.75 -2.79 2.94
N VAL A 156 -7.64 -2.05 2.27
CA VAL A 156 -9.04 -1.86 2.73
C VAL A 156 -9.70 -3.21 2.98
N ARG A 157 -9.58 -4.16 2.07
CA ARG A 157 -10.14 -5.50 2.22
C ARG A 157 -9.52 -6.25 3.41
N SER A 158 -8.19 -6.21 3.55
CA SER A 158 -7.47 -6.91 4.61
C SER A 158 -7.82 -6.39 6.00
N TYR A 159 -7.94 -5.06 6.14
CA TYR A 159 -8.33 -4.45 7.42
C TYR A 159 -9.81 -4.67 7.73
N THR A 160 -10.66 -4.70 6.73
CA THR A 160 -12.07 -5.09 6.90
C THR A 160 -12.19 -6.53 7.39
N GLU A 161 -11.44 -7.47 6.81
CA GLU A 161 -11.38 -8.87 7.26
C GLU A 161 -10.82 -9.01 8.69
N TYR A 162 -9.93 -8.10 9.12
CA TYR A 162 -9.37 -8.10 10.47
C TYR A 162 -10.37 -7.60 11.53
N LEU A 163 -11.28 -6.70 11.17
CA LEU A 163 -12.27 -6.11 12.07
C LEU A 163 -13.52 -6.99 12.27
N ASN A 164 -13.75 -7.99 11.40
CA ASN A 164 -14.86 -8.95 11.46
C ASN A 164 -14.41 -10.25 12.15
#